data_711e648564907d4bb351d6a6d90ef554
#
_entry.id   711e648564907d4bb351d6a6d90ef554
#
_cell.length_a   1.000
_cell.length_b   1.000
_cell.length_c   1.000
_cell.angle_alpha   90.00
_cell.angle_beta   90.00
_cell.angle_gamma   90.00
#
_symmetry.space_group_name_H-M   'P 1'
#
loop_
_entity.id
_entity.type
_entity.pdbx_description
1 polymer ?
#
loop_
_entity_poly.entity_id
_entity_poly.type
_entity_poly.pdbx_seq_one_letter_code
_entity_poly.pdbx_strand_id
1 'polypeptide(L)'
;MKKTLLASALVAGFSGSAYANGSVTLYGLVDGGIAYQKNKVTQGDNRIESRDFGMAKFNGVRNGNRWGVRGSEDLGNGTKAVFQLESGFDLMNGKQLQGGRLFGRQAYFGLNNERWGSLTLGRQHSIAVDTVGTKGPFNVGYQQAGHLFGAFGASVFARMDNAIKYWTPNLSGFKFGLGYAGNNTKTETEWNGTETNTKGASNWITAGGSYNNGPLAIGVSYDRFRTDVQTATDQHKGTVHMWNLFGTYDFEIVKLDLGYGQVRGAIGNKDGAAAKMEASSIGLNNLFTPFTQGMRADGLLYSQTKGYRQQAWSVALSTPVGEAGKAMFSYQGSATKNRDEGFNGVKGGLSIFSLGYEHSLSKRTLIYAVASVATGSLKFDDRAVNPKAKLKTSLVGVGLQHRF
;
A
#
# COMPACT_ATOMS: atom_id res chain seq x y z
N MET A 1 -8.50 12.54 48.21
CA MET A 1 -7.84 11.30 48.65
C MET A 1 -8.20 10.05 47.84
N LYS A 2 -9.38 9.90 47.21
CA LYS A 2 -9.74 8.68 46.47
C LYS A 2 -9.11 8.59 45.03
N LYS A 3 -8.69 9.70 44.42
CA LYS A 3 -8.10 9.71 43.10
C LYS A 3 -6.58 9.40 43.09
N THR A 4 -5.89 9.62 44.18
CA THR A 4 -4.47 9.29 44.38
C THR A 4 -4.24 7.81 44.65
N LEU A 5 -5.20 7.13 45.28
CA LEU A 5 -5.15 5.69 45.53
C LEU A 5 -5.35 4.84 44.23
N LEU A 6 -6.12 5.35 43.27
CA LEU A 6 -6.28 4.66 41.99
C LEU A 6 -5.01 4.75 41.10
N ALA A 7 -4.31 5.89 41.13
CA ALA A 7 -3.05 6.07 40.41
C ALA A 7 -1.92 5.22 40.99
N SER A 8 -1.84 5.09 42.32
CA SER A 8 -0.85 4.24 42.98
C SER A 8 -1.13 2.74 42.80
N ALA A 9 -2.40 2.33 42.70
CA ALA A 9 -2.77 0.94 42.42
C ALA A 9 -2.45 0.55 40.96
N LEU A 10 -2.59 1.48 40.01
CA LEU A 10 -2.16 1.27 38.61
C LEU A 10 -0.63 1.14 38.49
N VAL A 11 0.14 1.98 39.21
CA VAL A 11 1.61 1.91 39.18
C VAL A 11 2.10 0.65 39.93
N ALA A 12 1.47 0.22 41.02
CA ALA A 12 1.82 -1.02 41.72
C ALA A 12 1.47 -2.28 40.91
N GLY A 13 0.43 -2.22 40.06
CA GLY A 13 0.08 -3.32 39.16
C GLY A 13 1.11 -3.55 38.04
N PHE A 14 1.91 -2.55 37.68
CA PHE A 14 3.00 -2.66 36.72
C PHE A 14 4.36 -3.03 37.32
N SER A 15 4.52 -3.00 38.64
CA SER A 15 5.73 -3.40 39.33
C SER A 15 5.77 -4.88 39.77
N GLY A 16 4.73 -5.65 39.42
CA GLY A 16 4.66 -7.09 39.64
C GLY A 16 5.60 -7.82 38.70
N SER A 17 6.80 -8.09 39.22
CA SER A 17 7.77 -9.12 38.75
C SER A 17 7.87 -9.37 37.26
N ALA A 18 8.77 -8.67 36.63
CA ALA A 18 9.33 -8.96 35.32
C ALA A 18 10.15 -10.29 35.32
N TYR A 19 9.48 -11.40 35.57
CA TYR A 19 9.92 -12.76 35.21
C TYR A 19 9.17 -13.25 33.97
N ALA A 20 8.52 -12.37 33.22
CA ALA A 20 8.03 -12.71 31.89
C ALA A 20 9.25 -12.71 30.95
N ASN A 21 9.51 -13.83 30.28
CA ASN A 21 10.45 -13.94 29.15
C ASN A 21 9.95 -13.08 27.95
N GLY A 22 9.61 -11.81 28.24
CA GLY A 22 9.11 -10.84 27.29
C GLY A 22 10.27 -10.06 26.67
N SER A 23 10.27 -9.91 25.36
CA SER A 23 11.21 -9.05 24.67
C SER A 23 10.49 -7.84 24.08
N VAL A 24 11.02 -6.65 24.33
CA VAL A 24 10.60 -5.41 23.67
C VAL A 24 11.75 -4.87 22.86
N THR A 25 11.53 -4.63 21.59
CA THR A 25 12.54 -4.12 20.65
C THR A 25 12.08 -2.79 20.07
N LEU A 26 12.87 -1.75 20.25
CA LEU A 26 12.80 -0.52 19.47
C LEU A 26 13.50 -0.79 18.12
N TYR A 27 12.86 -0.44 17.03
CA TYR A 27 13.41 -0.60 15.69
C TYR A 27 13.02 0.58 14.82
N GLY A 28 13.73 0.74 13.71
CA GLY A 28 13.38 1.77 12.76
C GLY A 28 14.19 1.73 11.48
N LEU A 29 13.86 2.68 10.62
CA LEU A 29 14.48 2.88 9.34
C LEU A 29 14.47 4.36 9.01
N VAL A 30 15.63 4.90 8.69
CA VAL A 30 15.82 6.24 8.14
C VAL A 30 16.31 6.09 6.71
N ASP A 31 15.60 6.72 5.80
CA ASP A 31 15.90 6.75 4.36
C ASP A 31 15.91 8.21 3.90
N GLY A 32 17.07 8.71 3.56
CA GLY A 32 17.27 10.07 3.07
C GLY A 32 17.95 10.05 1.71
N GLY A 33 17.52 10.93 0.82
CA GLY A 33 18.10 10.99 -0.51
C GLY A 33 17.72 12.24 -1.26
N ILE A 34 18.33 12.42 -2.42
CA ILE A 34 18.03 13.48 -3.37
C ILE A 34 17.39 12.83 -4.59
N ALA A 35 16.29 13.38 -5.07
CA ALA A 35 15.63 12.93 -6.27
C ALA A 35 15.13 14.08 -7.13
N TYR A 36 15.07 13.83 -8.42
CA TYR A 36 14.42 14.66 -9.41
C TYR A 36 13.26 13.86 -10.01
N GLN A 37 12.07 14.45 -9.98
CA GLN A 37 10.90 13.92 -10.64
C GLN A 37 10.28 14.95 -11.56
N LYS A 38 9.95 14.52 -12.78
CA LYS A 38 9.23 15.33 -13.75
C LYS A 38 7.98 14.58 -14.18
N ASN A 39 6.81 15.22 -14.02
CA ASN A 39 5.54 14.71 -14.50
C ASN A 39 5.02 15.64 -15.59
N LYS A 40 4.55 15.05 -16.68
CA LYS A 40 3.93 15.78 -17.79
C LYS A 40 2.69 15.01 -18.26
N VAL A 41 1.54 15.68 -18.26
CA VAL A 41 0.29 15.18 -18.84
C VAL A 41 -0.19 16.17 -19.88
N THR A 42 -0.61 15.67 -21.03
CA THR A 42 -1.10 16.51 -22.16
C THR A 42 -2.36 15.89 -22.75
N GLN A 43 -3.31 16.74 -23.15
CA GLN A 43 -4.50 16.38 -23.92
C GLN A 43 -4.85 17.52 -24.87
N GLY A 44 -4.74 17.31 -26.18
CA GLY A 44 -4.79 18.41 -27.15
C GLY A 44 -3.76 19.47 -26.80
N ASP A 45 -4.21 20.73 -26.71
CA ASP A 45 -3.39 21.87 -26.33
C ASP A 45 -3.21 22.04 -24.81
N ASN A 46 -3.98 21.26 -24.02
CA ASN A 46 -3.90 21.30 -22.56
C ASN A 46 -2.68 20.56 -22.06
N ARG A 47 -1.96 21.17 -21.10
CA ARG A 47 -0.75 20.61 -20.49
C ARG A 47 -0.72 20.88 -18.99
N ILE A 48 -0.37 19.83 -18.24
CA ILE A 48 0.01 19.93 -16.85
C ILE A 48 1.44 19.40 -16.74
N GLU A 49 2.33 20.19 -16.16
CA GLU A 49 3.72 19.78 -15.92
C GLU A 49 4.13 20.17 -14.52
N SER A 50 4.72 19.22 -13.79
CA SER A 50 5.42 19.48 -12.53
C SER A 50 6.85 18.98 -12.61
N ARG A 51 7.76 19.70 -11.95
CA ARG A 51 9.15 19.32 -11.77
C ARG A 51 9.47 19.49 -10.31
N ASP A 52 9.94 18.44 -9.71
CA ASP A 52 10.25 18.37 -8.30
C ASP A 52 11.71 17.95 -8.14
N PHE A 53 12.49 18.76 -7.46
CA PHE A 53 13.87 18.46 -7.12
C PHE A 53 14.07 18.69 -5.62
N GLY A 54 14.70 17.75 -4.95
CA GLY A 54 15.09 17.90 -3.57
C GLY A 54 14.83 16.66 -2.72
N MET A 55 14.96 16.84 -1.42
CA MET A 55 14.78 15.79 -0.42
C MET A 55 13.37 15.74 0.14
N ALA A 56 12.65 16.84 0.15
CA ALA A 56 11.41 17.04 0.91
C ALA A 56 10.17 16.27 0.40
N LYS A 57 10.10 15.93 -0.90
CA LYS A 57 8.88 15.30 -1.45
C LYS A 57 8.85 13.79 -1.37
N PHE A 58 9.96 13.16 -1.07
CA PHE A 58 10.08 11.72 -1.27
C PHE A 58 10.05 10.90 0.00
N ASN A 59 10.04 11.50 1.19
CA ASN A 59 9.94 10.78 2.45
C ASN A 59 10.63 9.39 2.41
N GLY A 60 11.91 9.41 1.95
CA GLY A 60 12.66 8.23 1.54
C GLY A 60 12.34 7.82 0.09
N VAL A 61 13.36 7.85 -0.77
CA VAL A 61 13.18 7.42 -2.18
C VAL A 61 12.96 5.93 -2.26
N ARG A 62 13.72 5.16 -1.46
CA ARG A 62 13.63 3.69 -1.39
C ARG A 62 12.51 3.23 -0.50
N ASN A 63 12.42 3.74 0.74
CA ASN A 63 11.41 3.34 1.71
C ASN A 63 10.93 4.54 2.54
N GLY A 64 9.67 4.52 2.98
CA GLY A 64 9.16 5.49 3.94
C GLY A 64 9.83 5.34 5.30
N ASN A 65 10.26 6.47 5.87
CA ASN A 65 10.85 6.56 7.20
C ASN A 65 9.89 6.09 8.27
N ARG A 66 10.40 5.36 9.27
CA ARG A 66 9.59 4.77 10.33
C ARG A 66 10.42 4.47 11.57
N TRP A 67 9.74 4.48 12.70
CA TRP A 67 10.20 3.89 13.94
C TRP A 67 9.06 3.12 14.58
N GLY A 68 9.36 2.17 15.43
CA GLY A 68 8.34 1.37 16.10
C GLY A 68 8.88 0.57 17.26
N VAL A 69 7.93 0.09 18.03
CA VAL A 69 8.17 -0.84 19.12
C VAL A 69 7.40 -2.11 18.83
N ARG A 70 8.03 -3.24 18.97
CA ARG A 70 7.41 -4.56 18.92
C ARG A 70 7.83 -5.39 20.12
N GLY A 71 6.94 -6.23 20.57
CA GLY A 71 7.26 -7.10 21.69
C GLY A 71 6.56 -8.44 21.60
N SER A 72 7.10 -9.37 22.37
CA SER A 72 6.48 -10.67 22.58
C SER A 72 6.68 -11.14 24.00
N GLU A 73 5.69 -11.82 24.55
CA GLU A 73 5.69 -12.45 25.87
C GLU A 73 5.32 -13.93 25.70
N ASP A 74 6.10 -14.83 26.27
CA ASP A 74 5.81 -16.26 26.26
C ASP A 74 4.71 -16.57 27.30
N LEU A 75 3.58 -17.13 26.83
CA LEU A 75 2.45 -17.53 27.65
C LEU A 75 2.46 -19.05 27.96
N GLY A 76 3.50 -19.75 27.55
CA GLY A 76 3.59 -21.20 27.68
C GLY A 76 2.94 -21.94 26.51
N ASN A 77 3.18 -23.25 26.45
CA ASN A 77 2.64 -24.17 25.43
C ASN A 77 2.88 -23.71 23.97
N GLY A 78 3.99 -23.01 23.72
CA GLY A 78 4.35 -22.48 22.39
C GLY A 78 3.49 -21.28 21.95
N THR A 79 2.72 -20.68 22.87
CA THR A 79 1.91 -19.49 22.61
C THR A 79 2.62 -18.24 23.12
N LYS A 80 2.60 -17.19 22.30
CA LYS A 80 3.16 -15.87 22.63
C LYS A 80 2.12 -14.79 22.42
N ALA A 81 1.98 -13.89 23.38
CA ALA A 81 1.36 -12.59 23.14
C ALA A 81 2.32 -11.74 22.32
N VAL A 82 1.82 -11.04 21.30
CA VAL A 82 2.64 -10.21 20.41
C VAL A 82 1.98 -8.85 20.19
N PHE A 83 2.79 -7.81 20.04
CA PHE A 83 2.29 -6.51 19.60
C PHE A 83 3.29 -5.80 18.70
N GLN A 84 2.78 -4.87 17.89
CA GLN A 84 3.60 -3.96 17.10
C GLN A 84 2.92 -2.60 16.98
N LEU A 85 3.68 -1.55 17.26
CA LEU A 85 3.30 -0.16 17.10
C LEU A 85 4.33 0.51 16.21
N GLU A 86 3.95 1.00 15.03
CA GLU A 86 4.87 1.58 14.04
C GLU A 86 4.35 2.94 13.53
N SER A 87 5.16 3.97 13.70
CA SER A 87 4.94 5.33 13.22
C SER A 87 5.71 5.58 11.93
N GLY A 88 5.08 6.26 10.98
CA GLY A 88 5.74 6.81 9.81
C GLY A 88 5.98 8.31 10.00
N PHE A 89 7.14 8.80 9.59
CA PHE A 89 7.47 10.21 9.68
C PHE A 89 8.17 10.73 8.42
N ASP A 90 8.08 12.01 8.20
CA ASP A 90 8.83 12.71 7.17
C ASP A 90 10.17 13.15 7.76
N LEU A 91 11.27 12.63 7.22
CA LEU A 91 12.62 12.93 7.71
C LEU A 91 12.99 14.42 7.56
N MET A 92 12.42 15.10 6.55
CA MET A 92 12.81 16.47 6.22
C MET A 92 12.17 17.52 7.13
N ASN A 93 11.02 17.22 7.73
CA ASN A 93 10.28 18.19 8.55
C ASN A 93 9.77 17.63 9.90
N GLY A 94 10.02 16.32 10.17
CA GLY A 94 9.63 15.67 11.41
C GLY A 94 8.13 15.38 11.55
N LYS A 95 7.29 15.68 10.56
CA LYS A 95 5.84 15.48 10.64
C LYS A 95 5.49 13.99 10.58
N GLN A 96 4.45 13.64 11.34
CA GLN A 96 3.84 12.31 11.23
C GLN A 96 3.13 12.15 9.88
N LEU A 97 3.27 10.97 9.31
CA LEU A 97 2.60 10.59 8.06
C LEU A 97 1.31 9.80 8.33
N GLN A 98 0.75 9.21 7.26
CA GLN A 98 -0.51 8.45 7.31
C GLN A 98 -1.66 9.23 7.96
N GLY A 99 -1.80 10.51 7.59
CA GLY A 99 -2.86 11.40 8.07
C GLY A 99 -2.64 11.90 9.49
N GLY A 100 -1.37 12.05 9.94
CA GLY A 100 -1.02 12.53 11.28
C GLY A 100 -1.19 11.50 12.39
N ARG A 101 -1.32 10.22 12.06
CA ARG A 101 -1.50 9.15 13.05
C ARG A 101 -0.18 8.77 13.71
N LEU A 102 -0.15 8.75 15.06
CA LEU A 102 1.04 8.35 15.83
C LEU A 102 1.55 6.95 15.41
N PHE A 103 0.65 5.98 15.27
CA PHE A 103 0.98 4.62 14.80
C PHE A 103 0.26 4.30 13.49
N GLY A 104 0.44 5.17 12.49
CA GLY A 104 -0.27 5.08 11.22
C GLY A 104 0.18 3.95 10.30
N ARG A 105 1.30 3.26 10.60
CA ARG A 105 1.79 2.15 9.79
C ARG A 105 1.31 0.80 10.30
N GLN A 106 1.52 0.50 11.57
CA GLN A 106 1.06 -0.71 12.26
C GLN A 106 0.66 -0.34 13.69
N ALA A 107 -0.45 -0.87 14.15
CA ALA A 107 -0.90 -0.76 15.54
C ALA A 107 -1.78 -1.96 15.82
N TYR A 108 -1.17 -3.07 16.21
CA TYR A 108 -1.87 -4.31 16.47
C TYR A 108 -1.28 -5.09 17.63
N PHE A 109 -2.08 -5.96 18.19
CA PHE A 109 -1.70 -6.98 19.17
C PHE A 109 -2.36 -8.31 18.81
N GLY A 110 -1.89 -9.41 19.41
CA GLY A 110 -2.48 -10.72 19.17
C GLY A 110 -1.71 -11.86 19.78
N LEU A 111 -2.03 -13.06 19.30
CA LEU A 111 -1.40 -14.31 19.73
C LEU A 111 -0.69 -14.95 18.56
N ASN A 112 0.45 -15.56 18.83
CA ASN A 112 1.20 -16.36 17.89
C ASN A 112 1.53 -17.72 18.52
N ASN A 113 1.34 -18.80 17.77
CA ASN A 113 1.64 -20.16 18.20
C ASN A 113 2.20 -20.98 17.04
N GLU A 114 3.18 -21.81 17.30
CA GLU A 114 3.85 -22.61 16.26
C GLU A 114 2.95 -23.66 15.63
N ARG A 115 1.90 -24.13 16.33
CA ARG A 115 0.99 -25.18 15.87
C ARG A 115 -0.20 -24.65 15.10
N TRP A 116 -0.81 -23.54 15.58
CA TRP A 116 -2.03 -23.01 14.95
C TRP A 116 -1.82 -21.66 14.25
N GLY A 117 -0.63 -21.05 14.33
CA GLY A 117 -0.32 -19.82 13.61
C GLY A 117 -0.55 -18.55 14.42
N SER A 118 -0.92 -17.46 13.77
CA SER A 118 -1.08 -16.16 14.44
C SER A 118 -2.45 -15.53 14.19
N LEU A 119 -3.02 -14.94 15.23
CA LEU A 119 -4.24 -14.14 15.19
C LEU A 119 -3.94 -12.76 15.75
N THR A 120 -4.15 -11.71 14.95
CA THR A 120 -3.83 -10.33 15.31
C THR A 120 -5.02 -9.39 15.08
N LEU A 121 -5.13 -8.37 15.92
CA LEU A 121 -6.22 -7.40 15.97
C LEU A 121 -5.65 -5.99 15.92
N GLY A 122 -6.23 -5.10 15.09
CA GLY A 122 -5.82 -3.70 15.00
C GLY A 122 -5.49 -3.24 13.59
N ARG A 123 -4.75 -2.12 13.49
CA ARG A 123 -4.30 -1.59 12.20
C ARG A 123 -3.08 -2.36 11.71
N GLN A 124 -3.18 -2.95 10.53
CA GLN A 124 -2.14 -3.82 9.98
C GLN A 124 -2.18 -3.94 8.46
N HIS A 125 -1.13 -4.49 7.86
CA HIS A 125 -1.06 -4.74 6.43
C HIS A 125 -2.13 -5.75 5.98
N SER A 126 -2.62 -5.55 4.75
CA SER A 126 -3.42 -6.56 4.05
C SER A 126 -2.56 -7.78 3.69
N ILE A 127 -3.21 -8.89 3.41
CA ILE A 127 -2.55 -10.11 2.90
C ILE A 127 -1.82 -9.82 1.57
N ALA A 128 -2.37 -8.94 0.73
CA ALA A 128 -1.73 -8.56 -0.54
C ALA A 128 -0.35 -7.92 -0.31
N VAL A 129 -0.19 -7.05 0.68
CA VAL A 129 1.13 -6.48 1.00
C VAL A 129 2.09 -7.54 1.53
N ASP A 130 1.60 -8.43 2.39
CA ASP A 130 2.43 -9.44 3.04
C ASP A 130 2.91 -10.52 2.05
N THR A 131 2.11 -10.85 1.03
CA THR A 131 2.40 -11.95 0.07
C THR A 131 3.03 -11.47 -1.23
N VAL A 132 2.45 -10.45 -1.85
CA VAL A 132 2.86 -10.00 -3.19
C VAL A 132 3.57 -8.65 -3.19
N GLY A 133 3.22 -7.75 -2.27
CA GLY A 133 3.82 -6.42 -2.20
C GLY A 133 5.32 -6.45 -1.86
N THR A 134 5.80 -7.53 -1.23
CA THR A 134 7.21 -7.73 -0.88
C THR A 134 8.03 -8.39 -1.99
N LYS A 135 7.42 -8.81 -3.10
CA LYS A 135 8.10 -9.47 -4.21
C LYS A 135 8.73 -8.46 -5.17
N GLY A 136 9.72 -8.93 -5.90
CA GLY A 136 10.48 -8.12 -6.86
C GLY A 136 11.53 -7.20 -6.22
N PRO A 137 12.50 -6.75 -7.00
CA PRO A 137 13.65 -6.01 -6.50
C PRO A 137 13.30 -4.62 -5.97
N PHE A 138 12.26 -3.98 -6.52
CA PHE A 138 11.78 -2.69 -6.07
C PHE A 138 10.63 -2.80 -5.06
N ASN A 139 10.01 -3.99 -4.90
CA ASN A 139 8.90 -4.33 -4.00
C ASN A 139 7.82 -3.21 -3.92
N VAL A 140 7.48 -2.71 -2.72
CA VAL A 140 6.58 -1.55 -2.51
C VAL A 140 7.34 -0.23 -2.36
N GLY A 141 8.65 -0.23 -2.55
CA GLY A 141 9.53 0.94 -2.43
C GLY A 141 9.84 1.64 -3.75
N TYR A 142 10.82 2.55 -3.74
CA TYR A 142 11.35 3.24 -4.91
C TYR A 142 10.31 4.00 -5.75
N GLN A 143 9.31 4.58 -5.10
CA GLN A 143 8.28 5.38 -5.73
C GLN A 143 7.63 4.62 -6.93
N GLN A 144 7.57 5.23 -8.11
CA GLN A 144 6.94 4.62 -9.29
C GLN A 144 7.58 3.32 -9.78
N ALA A 145 8.83 3.03 -9.38
CA ALA A 145 9.49 1.76 -9.71
C ALA A 145 8.92 0.58 -8.91
N GLY A 146 8.35 0.83 -7.73
CA GLY A 146 7.72 -0.19 -6.89
C GLY A 146 6.27 -0.44 -7.23
N HIS A 147 5.74 -1.57 -6.78
CA HIS A 147 4.39 -2.03 -7.10
C HIS A 147 3.30 -1.08 -6.55
N LEU A 148 3.50 -0.51 -5.36
CA LEU A 148 2.48 0.31 -4.67
C LEU A 148 2.18 1.62 -5.41
N PHE A 149 3.18 2.27 -5.98
CA PHE A 149 3.03 3.53 -6.71
C PHE A 149 3.12 3.36 -8.23
N GLY A 150 3.45 2.17 -8.70
CA GLY A 150 3.58 1.80 -10.11
C GLY A 150 2.28 1.23 -10.70
N ALA A 151 2.44 0.24 -11.57
CA ALA A 151 1.35 -0.35 -12.33
C ALA A 151 0.33 -1.13 -11.48
N PHE A 152 0.75 -1.64 -10.31
CA PHE A 152 -0.09 -2.42 -9.39
C PHE A 152 -0.75 -1.59 -8.28
N GLY A 153 -0.55 -0.28 -8.24
CA GLY A 153 -1.02 0.57 -7.15
C GLY A 153 -2.51 0.47 -6.84
N ALA A 154 -3.32 0.04 -7.81
CA ALA A 154 -4.75 -0.18 -7.62
C ALA A 154 -5.09 -1.58 -7.06
N SER A 155 -4.16 -2.54 -7.07
CA SER A 155 -4.41 -3.93 -6.63
C SER A 155 -3.65 -4.35 -5.38
N VAL A 156 -2.75 -3.49 -4.86
CA VAL A 156 -1.97 -3.75 -3.65
C VAL A 156 -2.23 -2.65 -2.63
N PHE A 157 -3.32 -2.78 -1.87
CA PHE A 157 -3.64 -1.82 -0.81
C PHE A 157 -2.84 -2.09 0.46
N ALA A 158 -2.37 -1.00 1.09
CA ALA A 158 -1.36 -1.13 2.11
C ALA A 158 -1.90 -1.59 3.47
N ARG A 159 -2.95 -0.94 4.03
CA ARG A 159 -3.31 -1.13 5.45
C ARG A 159 -4.81 -1.11 5.70
N MET A 160 -5.23 -1.94 6.66
CA MET A 160 -6.59 -2.06 7.13
C MET A 160 -6.70 -1.53 8.54
N ASP A 161 -7.69 -0.67 8.80
CA ASP A 161 -8.10 -0.29 10.16
C ASP A 161 -9.14 -1.27 10.68
N ASN A 162 -9.22 -1.42 12.01
CA ASN A 162 -10.20 -2.30 12.68
C ASN A 162 -10.19 -3.72 12.12
N ALA A 163 -8.99 -4.25 11.92
CA ALA A 163 -8.80 -5.54 11.26
C ALA A 163 -8.57 -6.67 12.27
N ILE A 164 -9.12 -7.83 11.93
CA ILE A 164 -8.71 -9.14 12.46
C ILE A 164 -8.01 -9.88 11.33
N LYS A 165 -6.83 -10.44 11.60
CA LYS A 165 -6.04 -11.17 10.62
C LYS A 165 -5.46 -12.44 11.20
N TYR A 166 -5.60 -13.53 10.46
CA TYR A 166 -5.04 -14.83 10.78
C TYR A 166 -4.01 -15.25 9.73
N TRP A 167 -2.95 -15.89 10.20
CA TRP A 167 -1.96 -16.60 9.37
C TRP A 167 -1.75 -18.01 9.91
N THR A 168 -1.72 -18.99 9.02
CA THR A 168 -1.30 -20.36 9.37
C THR A 168 0.17 -20.38 9.82
N PRO A 169 0.60 -21.44 10.53
CA PRO A 169 2.03 -21.77 10.63
C PRO A 169 2.64 -21.96 9.23
N ASN A 170 3.96 -22.14 9.20
CA ASN A 170 4.61 -22.60 7.98
C ASN A 170 4.35 -24.10 7.80
N LEU A 171 3.64 -24.45 6.74
CA LEU A 171 3.25 -25.82 6.39
C LEU A 171 4.14 -26.30 5.23
N SER A 172 5.39 -26.67 5.54
CA SER A 172 6.38 -27.11 4.54
C SER A 172 6.57 -26.12 3.39
N GLY A 173 6.73 -24.83 3.74
CA GLY A 173 6.92 -23.72 2.79
C GLY A 173 5.62 -22.99 2.44
N PHE A 174 4.45 -23.55 2.69
CA PHE A 174 3.15 -22.89 2.48
C PHE A 174 2.73 -22.08 3.72
N LYS A 175 2.19 -20.90 3.48
CA LYS A 175 1.47 -20.09 4.47
C LYS A 175 0.20 -19.55 3.85
N PHE A 176 -0.90 -19.57 4.58
CA PHE A 176 -2.19 -19.02 4.16
C PHE A 176 -2.64 -17.95 5.15
N GLY A 177 -3.20 -16.89 4.64
CA GLY A 177 -3.68 -15.77 5.43
C GLY A 177 -5.11 -15.38 5.07
N LEU A 178 -5.85 -14.94 6.07
CA LEU A 178 -7.20 -14.39 5.95
C LEU A 178 -7.32 -13.18 6.86
N GLY A 179 -7.94 -12.13 6.38
CA GLY A 179 -8.20 -10.94 7.18
C GLY A 179 -9.55 -10.32 6.86
N TYR A 180 -10.13 -9.70 7.86
CA TYR A 180 -11.34 -8.91 7.76
C TYR A 180 -11.15 -7.57 8.46
N ALA A 181 -11.61 -6.51 7.81
CA ALA A 181 -11.70 -5.20 8.43
C ALA A 181 -13.09 -4.63 8.16
N GLY A 182 -13.72 -4.09 9.19
CA GLY A 182 -15.05 -3.53 9.09
C GLY A 182 -15.19 -2.24 9.86
N ASN A 183 -15.96 -1.31 9.29
CA ASN A 183 -16.38 -0.11 9.98
C ASN A 183 -17.84 0.17 9.62
N ASN A 184 -18.69 0.26 10.63
CA ASN A 184 -20.09 0.65 10.48
C ASN A 184 -20.32 1.85 11.39
N THR A 185 -20.63 2.98 10.79
CA THR A 185 -20.95 4.21 11.53
C THR A 185 -22.38 4.60 11.13
N LYS A 186 -23.23 4.82 12.14
CA LYS A 186 -24.55 5.44 12.01
C LYS A 186 -24.51 6.71 12.85
N THR A 187 -24.76 7.84 12.22
CA THR A 187 -24.91 9.10 12.93
C THR A 187 -26.32 9.63 12.67
N GLU A 188 -27.04 9.79 13.74
CA GLU A 188 -28.36 10.41 13.77
C GLU A 188 -28.18 11.79 14.38
N THR A 189 -28.58 12.83 13.67
CA THR A 189 -28.50 14.20 14.15
C THR A 189 -29.88 14.83 14.01
N GLU A 190 -30.42 15.34 15.11
CA GLU A 190 -31.59 16.19 15.15
C GLU A 190 -31.12 17.62 15.45
N TRP A 191 -31.41 18.53 14.54
CA TRP A 191 -31.06 19.94 14.69
C TRP A 191 -32.24 20.80 14.23
N ASN A 192 -32.80 21.62 15.14
CA ASN A 192 -33.97 22.48 14.87
C ASN A 192 -35.15 21.72 14.20
N GLY A 193 -35.48 20.53 14.70
CA GLY A 193 -36.55 19.70 14.16
C GLY A 193 -36.25 19.03 12.81
N THR A 194 -35.01 19.13 12.32
CA THR A 194 -34.57 18.44 11.11
C THR A 194 -33.71 17.23 11.50
N GLU A 195 -34.22 16.02 11.21
CA GLU A 195 -33.46 14.78 11.37
C GLU A 195 -32.58 14.55 10.14
N THR A 196 -31.28 14.35 10.37
CA THR A 196 -30.35 13.88 9.36
C THR A 196 -29.71 12.57 9.77
N ASN A 197 -29.90 11.55 8.94
CA ASN A 197 -29.35 10.22 9.15
C ASN A 197 -28.21 9.98 8.15
N THR A 198 -26.99 9.81 8.65
CA THR A 198 -25.86 9.36 7.85
C THR A 198 -25.46 7.95 8.26
N LYS A 199 -25.32 7.06 7.29
CA LYS A 199 -24.82 5.71 7.49
C LYS A 199 -23.59 5.51 6.65
N GLY A 200 -22.52 5.01 7.26
CA GLY A 200 -21.30 4.62 6.57
C GLY A 200 -20.93 3.18 6.90
N ALA A 201 -20.92 2.30 5.93
CA ALA A 201 -20.41 0.95 6.09
C ALA A 201 -19.27 0.70 5.12
N SER A 202 -18.18 0.16 5.63
CA SER A 202 -17.11 -0.36 4.80
C SER A 202 -16.66 -1.71 5.33
N ASN A 203 -16.45 -2.66 4.43
CA ASN A 203 -15.82 -3.92 4.81
C ASN A 203 -14.77 -4.32 3.77
N TRP A 204 -13.72 -4.90 4.28
CA TRP A 204 -12.60 -5.39 3.51
C TRP A 204 -12.31 -6.82 3.92
N ILE A 205 -12.36 -7.73 2.97
CA ILE A 205 -11.88 -9.10 3.11
C ILE A 205 -10.59 -9.20 2.31
N THR A 206 -9.54 -9.73 2.93
CA THR A 206 -8.26 -10.00 2.32
C THR A 206 -7.91 -11.46 2.58
N ALA A 207 -7.48 -12.17 1.56
CA ALA A 207 -7.06 -13.57 1.65
C ALA A 207 -5.87 -13.82 0.72
N GLY A 208 -5.08 -14.82 1.01
CA GLY A 208 -3.99 -15.20 0.13
C GLY A 208 -3.06 -16.22 0.74
N GLY A 209 -1.97 -16.46 0.05
CA GLY A 209 -0.96 -17.39 0.52
C GLY A 209 0.38 -17.16 -0.17
N SER A 210 1.39 -17.78 0.42
CA SER A 210 2.73 -17.82 -0.15
C SER A 210 3.30 -19.22 -0.07
N TYR A 211 4.11 -19.56 -1.06
CA TYR A 211 4.97 -20.74 -1.05
C TYR A 211 6.41 -20.29 -1.19
N ASN A 212 7.29 -20.77 -0.31
CA ASN A 212 8.72 -20.49 -0.36
C ASN A 212 9.48 -21.80 -0.09
N ASN A 213 10.21 -22.26 -1.10
CA ASN A 213 11.04 -23.47 -1.00
C ASN A 213 12.24 -23.37 -1.95
N GLY A 214 13.44 -23.40 -1.39
CA GLY A 214 14.66 -23.24 -2.16
C GLY A 214 14.64 -21.96 -3.02
N PRO A 215 14.91 -22.08 -4.34
CA PRO A 215 14.96 -20.92 -5.23
C PRO A 215 13.58 -20.35 -5.59
N LEU A 216 12.49 -21.08 -5.32
CA LEU A 216 11.14 -20.72 -5.74
C LEU A 216 10.37 -20.00 -4.63
N ALA A 217 9.82 -18.84 -4.93
CA ALA A 217 8.86 -18.15 -4.07
C ALA A 217 7.64 -17.71 -4.90
N ILE A 218 6.44 -18.04 -4.43
CA ILE A 218 5.16 -17.67 -5.06
C ILE A 218 4.31 -16.94 -4.02
N GLY A 219 3.57 -15.93 -4.45
CA GLY A 219 2.59 -15.24 -3.64
C GLY A 219 1.29 -15.02 -4.42
N VAL A 220 0.16 -15.25 -3.77
CA VAL A 220 -1.16 -14.98 -4.31
C VAL A 220 -1.97 -14.19 -3.29
N SER A 221 -2.75 -13.22 -3.77
CA SER A 221 -3.68 -12.47 -2.92
C SER A 221 -5.00 -12.21 -3.62
N TYR A 222 -6.03 -12.08 -2.81
CA TYR A 222 -7.34 -11.61 -3.19
C TYR A 222 -7.87 -10.64 -2.16
N ASP A 223 -8.37 -9.50 -2.62
CA ASP A 223 -8.97 -8.48 -1.79
C ASP A 223 -10.35 -8.11 -2.35
N ARG A 224 -11.33 -8.00 -1.47
CA ARG A 224 -12.65 -7.44 -1.76
C ARG A 224 -12.91 -6.30 -0.79
N PHE A 225 -13.06 -5.11 -1.31
CA PHE A 225 -13.44 -3.94 -0.55
C PHE A 225 -14.83 -3.46 -0.98
N ARG A 226 -15.74 -3.30 -0.02
CA ARG A 226 -17.09 -2.79 -0.24
C ARG A 226 -17.31 -1.54 0.61
N THR A 227 -17.96 -0.55 0.03
CA THR A 227 -18.46 0.65 0.70
C THR A 227 -19.95 0.81 0.46
N ASP A 228 -20.65 1.26 1.48
CA ASP A 228 -22.03 1.69 1.41
C ASP A 228 -22.13 2.95 2.27
N VAL A 229 -22.21 4.10 1.64
CA VAL A 229 -22.30 5.40 2.31
C VAL A 229 -23.63 6.02 1.91
N GLN A 230 -24.44 6.31 2.90
CA GLN A 230 -25.71 7.00 2.75
C GLN A 230 -25.64 8.32 3.51
N THR A 231 -25.87 9.40 2.80
CA THR A 231 -26.06 10.75 3.35
C THR A 231 -27.55 11.12 3.29
N ALA A 232 -27.93 12.27 3.82
CA ALA A 232 -29.31 12.74 3.75
C ALA A 232 -29.85 12.86 2.30
N THR A 233 -28.97 13.11 1.35
CA THR A 233 -29.33 13.42 -0.05
C THR A 233 -28.85 12.40 -1.07
N ASP A 234 -28.00 11.44 -0.68
CA ASP A 234 -27.34 10.57 -1.65
C ASP A 234 -26.91 9.22 -1.04
N GLN A 235 -26.88 8.17 -1.86
CA GLN A 235 -26.37 6.86 -1.46
C GLN A 235 -25.34 6.34 -2.47
N HIS A 236 -24.16 6.03 -1.99
CA HIS A 236 -23.08 5.46 -2.80
C HIS A 236 -22.71 4.06 -2.35
N LYS A 237 -22.87 3.10 -3.25
CA LYS A 237 -22.43 1.71 -3.05
C LYS A 237 -21.36 1.37 -4.07
N GLY A 238 -20.22 0.90 -3.57
CA GLY A 238 -19.12 0.45 -4.41
C GLY A 238 -18.55 -0.88 -3.92
N THR A 239 -18.14 -1.71 -4.85
CA THR A 239 -17.37 -2.92 -4.55
C THR A 239 -16.23 -3.02 -5.54
N VAL A 240 -15.02 -3.26 -5.04
CA VAL A 240 -13.85 -3.56 -5.83
C VAL A 240 -13.34 -4.95 -5.46
N HIS A 241 -12.97 -5.69 -6.48
CA HIS A 241 -12.32 -6.99 -6.39
C HIS A 241 -10.93 -6.88 -6.98
N MET A 242 -9.93 -7.35 -6.25
CA MET A 242 -8.54 -7.30 -6.66
C MET A 242 -7.90 -8.67 -6.42
N TRP A 243 -7.08 -9.12 -7.34
CA TRP A 243 -6.25 -10.30 -7.11
C TRP A 243 -4.90 -10.14 -7.76
N ASN A 244 -3.89 -10.76 -7.18
CA ASN A 244 -2.51 -10.72 -7.66
C ASN A 244 -1.86 -12.09 -7.54
N LEU A 245 -0.99 -12.37 -8.49
CA LEU A 245 -0.09 -13.52 -8.49
C LEU A 245 1.32 -13.04 -8.78
N PHE A 246 2.26 -13.40 -7.92
CA PHE A 246 3.69 -13.10 -8.10
C PHE A 246 4.51 -14.36 -7.91
N GLY A 247 5.53 -14.51 -8.73
CA GLY A 247 6.51 -15.59 -8.65
C GLY A 247 7.93 -15.04 -8.74
N THR A 248 8.83 -15.62 -7.96
CA THR A 248 10.26 -15.35 -7.98
C THR A 248 11.00 -16.66 -8.13
N TYR A 249 11.98 -16.70 -9.02
CA TYR A 249 12.93 -17.81 -9.10
C TYR A 249 14.36 -17.29 -9.04
N ASP A 250 15.15 -17.85 -8.13
CA ASP A 250 16.55 -17.50 -7.92
C ASP A 250 17.44 -18.49 -8.68
N PHE A 251 18.10 -18.03 -9.74
CA PHE A 251 19.06 -18.81 -10.52
C PHE A 251 20.50 -18.67 -9.99
N GLU A 252 20.68 -18.14 -8.76
CA GLU A 252 21.94 -17.80 -8.11
C GLU A 252 22.64 -16.58 -8.73
N ILE A 253 22.90 -16.60 -10.03
CA ILE A 253 23.50 -15.49 -10.78
C ILE A 253 22.52 -14.35 -11.08
N VAL A 254 21.23 -14.69 -11.22
CA VAL A 254 20.15 -13.74 -11.49
C VAL A 254 18.86 -14.23 -10.84
N LYS A 255 18.10 -13.31 -10.30
CA LYS A 255 16.75 -13.55 -9.77
C LYS A 255 15.74 -12.97 -10.73
N LEU A 256 14.78 -13.79 -11.17
CA LEU A 256 13.64 -13.40 -12.00
C LEU A 256 12.41 -13.26 -11.15
N ASP A 257 11.71 -12.12 -11.27
CA ASP A 257 10.42 -11.86 -10.65
C ASP A 257 9.36 -11.60 -11.72
N LEU A 258 8.24 -12.30 -11.63
CA LEU A 258 7.08 -12.15 -12.50
C LEU A 258 5.86 -11.77 -11.67
N GLY A 259 5.03 -10.87 -12.17
CA GLY A 259 3.82 -10.43 -11.50
C GLY A 259 2.66 -10.24 -12.45
N TYR A 260 1.46 -10.58 -11.98
CA TYR A 260 0.21 -10.28 -12.66
C TYR A 260 -0.87 -9.95 -11.64
N GLY A 261 -1.72 -8.96 -11.96
CA GLY A 261 -2.82 -8.55 -11.10
C GLY A 261 -4.02 -8.01 -11.88
N GLN A 262 -5.19 -8.07 -11.27
CA GLN A 262 -6.42 -7.51 -11.81
C GLN A 262 -7.19 -6.72 -10.75
N VAL A 263 -7.86 -5.67 -11.22
CA VAL A 263 -8.85 -4.91 -10.46
C VAL A 263 -10.15 -4.87 -11.25
N ARG A 264 -11.28 -5.08 -10.56
CA ARG A 264 -12.63 -4.96 -11.12
C ARG A 264 -13.52 -4.23 -10.14
N GLY A 265 -14.19 -3.17 -10.61
CA GLY A 265 -15.13 -2.38 -9.82
C GLY A 265 -14.55 -1.05 -9.35
N ALA A 266 -15.33 -0.31 -8.59
CA ALA A 266 -15.05 1.05 -8.16
C ALA A 266 -13.91 1.09 -7.14
N ILE A 267 -12.82 1.77 -7.46
CA ILE A 267 -11.75 2.08 -6.52
C ILE A 267 -12.07 3.41 -5.85
N GLY A 268 -12.82 3.34 -4.78
CA GLY A 268 -13.27 4.53 -4.06
C GLY A 268 -14.59 5.08 -4.57
N ASN A 269 -15.09 6.09 -3.90
CA ASN A 269 -16.30 6.81 -4.23
C ASN A 269 -16.12 8.30 -3.97
N LYS A 270 -17.12 9.11 -4.41
CA LYS A 270 -17.19 10.57 -4.24
C LYS A 270 -17.01 11.02 -2.77
N ASP A 271 -17.46 10.21 -1.80
CA ASP A 271 -17.51 10.56 -0.38
C ASP A 271 -16.35 9.98 0.46
N GLY A 272 -15.24 9.64 -0.17
CA GLY A 272 -14.00 9.37 0.54
C GLY A 272 -13.83 7.97 1.11
N ALA A 273 -14.53 6.95 0.64
CA ALA A 273 -14.14 5.58 0.94
C ALA A 273 -12.73 5.28 0.37
N ALA A 274 -12.37 5.95 -0.74
CA ALA A 274 -10.99 6.00 -1.21
C ALA A 274 -10.06 6.80 -0.29
N ALA A 275 -10.56 7.77 0.46
CA ALA A 275 -9.73 8.51 1.41
C ALA A 275 -9.31 7.66 2.61
N LYS A 276 -10.03 6.59 2.91
CA LYS A 276 -9.63 5.58 3.92
C LYS A 276 -8.70 4.50 3.34
N MET A 277 -8.69 4.34 2.02
CA MET A 277 -7.67 3.61 1.29
C MET A 277 -6.60 4.66 0.97
N GLU A 278 -5.42 4.57 1.56
CA GLU A 278 -4.35 5.55 1.39
C GLU A 278 -4.27 5.99 -0.09
N ALA A 279 -4.47 7.28 -0.36
CA ALA A 279 -4.51 7.84 -1.72
C ALA A 279 -3.24 7.52 -2.53
N SER A 280 -2.14 7.19 -1.86
CA SER A 280 -0.91 6.66 -2.42
C SER A 280 -1.07 5.33 -3.18
N SER A 281 -2.13 4.56 -2.87
CA SER A 281 -2.37 3.25 -3.49
C SER A 281 -2.95 3.33 -4.92
N ILE A 282 -3.33 4.52 -5.40
CA ILE A 282 -3.94 4.67 -6.73
C ILE A 282 -2.87 4.89 -7.82
N GLY A 283 -1.60 5.06 -7.43
CA GLY A 283 -0.46 5.12 -8.33
C GLY A 283 -0.53 6.25 -9.36
N LEU A 284 0.11 6.05 -10.51
CA LEU A 284 0.16 7.02 -11.60
C LEU A 284 -1.20 7.31 -12.26
N ASN A 285 -2.22 6.49 -12.02
CA ASN A 285 -3.57 6.69 -12.55
C ASN A 285 -4.18 8.03 -12.11
N ASN A 286 -3.80 8.55 -10.93
CA ASN A 286 -4.23 9.86 -10.44
C ASN A 286 -3.78 11.04 -11.31
N LEU A 287 -2.70 10.90 -12.05
CA LEU A 287 -2.21 11.96 -12.92
C LEU A 287 -3.15 12.25 -14.11
N PHE A 288 -4.04 11.32 -14.44
CA PHE A 288 -5.08 11.52 -15.45
C PHE A 288 -6.37 12.13 -14.90
N THR A 289 -6.49 12.29 -13.59
CA THR A 289 -7.70 12.83 -12.93
C THR A 289 -8.22 14.14 -13.56
N PRO A 290 -7.38 15.15 -13.86
CA PRO A 290 -7.87 16.40 -14.46
C PRO A 290 -8.58 16.21 -15.80
N PHE A 291 -8.24 15.17 -16.56
CA PHE A 291 -8.83 14.89 -17.87
C PHE A 291 -10.05 13.97 -17.82
N THR A 292 -10.26 13.29 -16.71
CA THR A 292 -11.44 12.42 -16.49
C THR A 292 -12.48 13.07 -15.58
N GLN A 293 -12.13 14.21 -14.95
CA GLN A 293 -13.05 14.95 -14.11
C GLN A 293 -14.17 15.58 -14.95
N GLY A 294 -15.41 15.35 -14.55
CA GLY A 294 -16.58 15.90 -15.27
C GLY A 294 -17.04 15.08 -16.48
N MET A 295 -16.41 13.95 -16.82
CA MET A 295 -16.93 13.06 -17.86
C MET A 295 -18.25 12.38 -17.47
N ARG A 296 -18.57 12.36 -16.17
CA ARG A 296 -19.86 11.90 -15.65
C ARG A 296 -20.58 13.01 -14.92
N ALA A 297 -21.90 13.08 -15.09
CA ALA A 297 -22.76 14.06 -14.42
C ALA A 297 -22.79 13.90 -12.89
N ASP A 298 -22.52 12.69 -12.36
CA ASP A 298 -22.43 12.39 -10.94
C ASP A 298 -21.07 12.77 -10.30
N GLY A 299 -20.14 13.32 -11.08
CA GLY A 299 -18.83 13.75 -10.61
C GLY A 299 -17.89 12.62 -10.20
N LEU A 300 -18.20 11.37 -10.54
CA LEU A 300 -17.29 10.23 -10.30
C LEU A 300 -16.12 10.21 -11.29
N LEU A 301 -14.96 9.81 -10.80
CA LEU A 301 -13.75 9.69 -11.61
C LEU A 301 -13.69 8.35 -12.34
N TYR A 302 -12.86 8.26 -13.38
CA TYR A 302 -12.69 7.08 -14.22
C TYR A 302 -12.51 5.76 -13.44
N SER A 303 -11.77 5.79 -12.33
CA SER A 303 -11.54 4.61 -11.48
C SER A 303 -12.59 4.36 -10.40
N GLN A 304 -13.55 5.28 -10.23
CA GLN A 304 -14.51 5.26 -9.13
C GLN A 304 -15.87 4.64 -9.50
N THR A 305 -15.98 3.96 -10.63
CA THR A 305 -17.24 3.41 -11.12
C THR A 305 -17.19 1.89 -11.25
N LYS A 306 -18.36 1.25 -11.25
CA LYS A 306 -18.49 -0.21 -11.34
C LYS A 306 -17.89 -0.80 -12.62
N GLY A 307 -17.87 -0.04 -13.69
CA GLY A 307 -17.34 -0.43 -14.99
C GLY A 307 -15.82 -0.50 -15.06
N TYR A 308 -15.11 0.07 -14.09
CA TYR A 308 -13.64 0.09 -14.08
C TYR A 308 -13.03 -1.31 -14.07
N ARG A 309 -12.02 -1.49 -14.91
CA ARG A 309 -11.23 -2.73 -15.03
C ARG A 309 -9.77 -2.34 -15.25
N GLN A 310 -8.88 -3.02 -14.55
CA GLN A 310 -7.43 -2.91 -14.74
C GLN A 310 -6.81 -4.30 -14.77
N GLN A 311 -5.81 -4.46 -15.62
CA GLN A 311 -4.85 -5.55 -15.61
C GLN A 311 -3.47 -4.94 -15.45
N ALA A 312 -2.61 -5.54 -14.63
CA ALA A 312 -1.24 -5.13 -14.44
C ALA A 312 -0.32 -6.35 -14.54
N TRP A 313 0.89 -6.13 -15.04
CA TRP A 313 1.92 -7.17 -15.17
C TRP A 313 3.29 -6.58 -14.91
N SER A 314 4.22 -7.44 -14.48
CA SER A 314 5.61 -7.06 -14.30
C SER A 314 6.57 -8.18 -14.63
N VAL A 315 7.74 -7.80 -15.12
CA VAL A 315 8.94 -8.63 -15.25
C VAL A 315 10.08 -7.86 -14.61
N ALA A 316 10.79 -8.49 -13.70
CA ALA A 316 11.93 -7.84 -13.06
C ALA A 316 13.10 -8.82 -12.89
N LEU A 317 14.28 -8.27 -12.91
CA LEU A 317 15.54 -8.99 -12.73
C LEU A 317 16.37 -8.31 -11.66
N SER A 318 17.07 -9.09 -10.88
CA SER A 318 18.15 -8.58 -10.01
C SER A 318 19.33 -9.54 -10.01
N THR A 319 20.53 -8.98 -9.94
CA THR A 319 21.78 -9.76 -9.92
C THR A 319 22.74 -9.17 -8.90
N PRO A 320 23.49 -10.00 -8.16
CA PRO A 320 24.57 -9.53 -7.32
C PRO A 320 25.66 -8.87 -8.18
N VAL A 321 26.32 -7.86 -7.64
CA VAL A 321 27.46 -7.15 -8.26
C VAL A 321 28.58 -7.08 -7.22
N GLY A 322 29.56 -7.95 -7.35
CA GLY A 322 30.55 -8.17 -6.30
C GLY A 322 29.90 -8.67 -5.01
N GLU A 323 30.57 -8.45 -3.86
CA GLU A 323 30.11 -8.95 -2.57
C GLU A 323 29.00 -8.11 -1.93
N ALA A 324 28.93 -6.82 -2.24
CA ALA A 324 28.06 -5.85 -1.56
C ALA A 324 27.04 -5.18 -2.46
N GLY A 325 27.16 -5.33 -3.77
CA GLY A 325 26.33 -4.67 -4.77
C GLY A 325 25.15 -5.53 -5.24
N LYS A 326 24.08 -4.87 -5.71
CA LYS A 326 22.94 -5.49 -6.38
C LYS A 326 22.41 -4.57 -7.48
N ALA A 327 22.44 -5.02 -8.71
CA ALA A 327 21.81 -4.34 -9.82
C ALA A 327 20.37 -4.85 -10.02
N MET A 328 19.47 -3.96 -10.45
CA MET A 328 18.04 -4.22 -10.55
C MET A 328 17.47 -3.62 -11.83
N PHE A 329 16.57 -4.35 -12.45
CA PHE A 329 15.77 -3.91 -13.59
C PHE A 329 14.32 -4.31 -13.36
N SER A 330 13.37 -3.46 -13.77
CA SER A 330 11.97 -3.87 -13.91
C SER A 330 11.26 -3.20 -15.06
N TYR A 331 10.36 -3.95 -15.67
CA TYR A 331 9.30 -3.46 -16.53
C TYR A 331 7.96 -3.76 -15.88
N GLN A 332 7.12 -2.74 -15.75
CA GLN A 332 5.74 -2.88 -15.28
C GLN A 332 4.81 -2.29 -16.34
N GLY A 333 3.69 -2.95 -16.57
CA GLY A 333 2.65 -2.46 -17.46
C GLY A 333 1.27 -2.56 -16.84
N SER A 334 0.36 -1.69 -17.27
CA SER A 334 -1.06 -1.89 -16.98
C SER A 334 -1.94 -1.43 -18.16
N ALA A 335 -3.10 -2.10 -18.28
CA ALA A 335 -4.16 -1.73 -19.20
C ALA A 335 -5.44 -1.49 -18.39
N THR A 336 -6.14 -0.39 -18.67
CA THR A 336 -7.39 -0.03 -18.03
C THR A 336 -8.48 0.20 -19.06
N LYS A 337 -9.71 -0.11 -18.66
CA LYS A 337 -10.94 0.25 -19.39
C LYS A 337 -12.07 0.49 -18.40
N ASN A 338 -13.04 1.25 -18.83
CA ASN A 338 -14.27 1.43 -18.08
C ASN A 338 -15.46 1.18 -19.00
N ARG A 339 -16.49 0.48 -18.51
CA ARG A 339 -17.69 0.08 -19.26
C ARG A 339 -18.94 0.85 -18.83
N ASP A 340 -18.80 1.72 -17.83
CA ASP A 340 -19.91 2.53 -17.38
C ASP A 340 -20.19 3.66 -18.36
N GLU A 341 -21.47 4.04 -18.45
CA GLU A 341 -21.92 5.20 -19.18
C GLU A 341 -21.13 6.44 -18.79
N GLY A 342 -20.73 7.26 -19.75
CA GLY A 342 -19.83 8.40 -19.57
C GLY A 342 -18.35 8.05 -19.64
N PHE A 343 -17.95 6.78 -19.46
CA PHE A 343 -16.58 6.31 -19.66
C PHE A 343 -16.48 5.19 -20.68
N ASN A 344 -17.61 4.81 -21.32
CA ASN A 344 -17.62 3.80 -22.36
C ASN A 344 -16.66 4.20 -23.48
N GLY A 345 -15.83 3.23 -23.91
CA GLY A 345 -14.80 3.48 -24.92
C GLY A 345 -13.49 4.10 -24.39
N VAL A 346 -13.44 4.61 -23.16
CA VAL A 346 -12.20 5.09 -22.57
C VAL A 346 -11.30 3.91 -22.22
N LYS A 347 -10.08 3.91 -22.79
CA LYS A 347 -9.06 2.88 -22.57
C LYS A 347 -7.75 3.55 -22.15
N GLY A 348 -7.13 3.00 -21.10
CA GLY A 348 -5.84 3.46 -20.61
C GLY A 348 -4.74 2.43 -20.74
N GLY A 349 -3.51 2.90 -20.80
CA GLY A 349 -2.32 2.06 -20.73
C GLY A 349 -1.18 2.78 -20.03
N LEU A 350 -0.36 2.02 -19.32
CA LEU A 350 0.81 2.50 -18.59
C LEU A 350 1.95 1.52 -18.81
N SER A 351 3.16 2.03 -19.03
CA SER A 351 4.40 1.28 -19.08
C SER A 351 5.45 1.99 -18.24
N ILE A 352 6.17 1.26 -17.39
CA ILE A 352 7.19 1.78 -16.48
C ILE A 352 8.44 0.94 -16.65
N PHE A 353 9.55 1.58 -16.98
CA PHE A 353 10.89 0.98 -17.00
C PHE A 353 11.69 1.56 -15.83
N SER A 354 12.37 0.69 -15.11
CA SER A 354 13.16 1.10 -13.94
C SER A 354 14.48 0.36 -13.88
N LEU A 355 15.52 1.11 -13.52
CA LEU A 355 16.85 0.61 -13.20
C LEU A 355 17.20 1.01 -11.77
N GLY A 356 17.89 0.16 -11.06
CA GLY A 356 18.34 0.45 -9.70
C GLY A 356 19.66 -0.22 -9.40
N TYR A 357 20.38 0.37 -8.44
CA TYR A 357 21.58 -0.20 -7.85
C TYR A 357 21.56 0.02 -6.34
N GLU A 358 21.89 -1.00 -5.60
CA GLU A 358 22.11 -0.94 -4.14
C GLU A 358 23.52 -1.37 -3.84
N HIS A 359 24.18 -0.69 -2.90
CA HIS A 359 25.47 -1.11 -2.36
C HIS A 359 25.41 -1.10 -0.84
N SER A 360 25.63 -2.25 -0.24
CA SER A 360 25.60 -2.44 1.21
C SER A 360 26.93 -1.98 1.82
N LEU A 361 26.88 -0.93 2.65
CA LEU A 361 28.02 -0.47 3.44
C LEU A 361 28.18 -1.29 4.73
N SER A 362 27.07 -1.86 5.20
CA SER A 362 27.02 -2.78 6.32
C SER A 362 25.72 -3.60 6.28
N LYS A 363 25.52 -4.51 7.24
CA LYS A 363 24.23 -5.25 7.39
C LYS A 363 23.02 -4.34 7.60
N ARG A 364 23.21 -3.09 8.03
CA ARG A 364 22.13 -2.14 8.37
C ARG A 364 22.12 -0.88 7.52
N THR A 365 23.19 -0.62 6.75
CA THR A 365 23.37 0.63 6.00
C THR A 365 23.67 0.33 4.55
N LEU A 366 22.95 0.97 3.65
CA LEU A 366 23.19 0.89 2.20
C LEU A 366 23.01 2.24 1.53
N ILE A 367 23.73 2.42 0.43
CA ILE A 367 23.49 3.49 -0.54
C ILE A 367 22.77 2.90 -1.75
N TYR A 368 22.00 3.75 -2.44
CA TYR A 368 21.25 3.31 -3.61
C TYR A 368 21.10 4.40 -4.66
N ALA A 369 20.87 3.97 -5.88
CA ALA A 369 20.46 4.80 -7.01
C ALA A 369 19.27 4.17 -7.71
N VAL A 370 18.37 5.00 -8.26
CA VAL A 370 17.24 4.56 -9.05
C VAL A 370 16.98 5.53 -10.18
N ALA A 371 16.66 5.00 -11.36
CA ALA A 371 16.13 5.74 -12.50
C ALA A 371 14.88 5.03 -12.99
N SER A 372 13.80 5.78 -13.24
CA SER A 372 12.54 5.21 -13.71
C SER A 372 11.83 6.16 -14.68
N VAL A 373 11.29 5.61 -15.74
CA VAL A 373 10.48 6.34 -16.73
C VAL A 373 9.15 5.63 -16.88
N ALA A 374 8.06 6.38 -16.69
CA ALA A 374 6.71 5.92 -16.95
C ALA A 374 6.13 6.66 -18.15
N THR A 375 5.46 5.94 -19.04
CA THR A 375 4.67 6.48 -20.14
C THR A 375 3.28 5.88 -20.10
N GLY A 376 2.27 6.73 -20.27
CA GLY A 376 0.89 6.27 -20.25
C GLY A 376 0.00 7.06 -21.21
N SER A 377 -1.18 6.55 -21.45
CA SER A 377 -2.20 7.25 -22.21
C SER A 377 -3.60 6.85 -21.82
N LEU A 378 -4.54 7.80 -21.93
CA LEU A 378 -5.98 7.55 -22.00
C LEU A 378 -6.43 7.86 -23.42
N LYS A 379 -7.14 6.93 -24.04
CA LYS A 379 -7.78 7.09 -25.35
C LYS A 379 -9.28 7.21 -25.13
N PHE A 380 -9.90 8.14 -25.83
CA PHE A 380 -11.33 8.39 -25.85
C PHE A 380 -11.88 7.96 -27.21
N ASP A 381 -13.15 7.52 -27.26
CA ASP A 381 -13.78 7.10 -28.53
C ASP A 381 -13.97 8.30 -29.47
N ASP A 382 -14.46 9.41 -28.96
CA ASP A 382 -14.59 10.65 -29.72
C ASP A 382 -13.28 11.44 -29.69
N ARG A 383 -12.49 11.29 -30.75
CA ARG A 383 -11.18 11.95 -30.87
C ARG A 383 -11.28 13.44 -31.22
N ALA A 384 -12.40 13.88 -31.73
CA ALA A 384 -12.59 15.29 -32.10
C ALA A 384 -12.86 16.14 -30.86
N VAL A 385 -13.68 15.62 -29.94
CA VAL A 385 -14.06 16.31 -28.70
C VAL A 385 -13.08 16.01 -27.57
N ASN A 386 -12.59 14.76 -27.50
CA ASN A 386 -11.71 14.28 -26.43
C ASN A 386 -10.43 13.67 -27.01
N PRO A 387 -9.42 14.48 -27.35
CA PRO A 387 -8.16 13.99 -27.84
C PRO A 387 -7.46 13.11 -26.78
N LYS A 388 -6.64 12.17 -27.26
CA LYS A 388 -5.87 11.26 -26.40
C LYS A 388 -5.04 12.03 -25.36
N ALA A 389 -5.24 11.70 -24.08
CA ALA A 389 -4.35 12.17 -23.03
C ALA A 389 -3.08 11.30 -22.97
N LYS A 390 -1.92 11.93 -22.74
CA LYS A 390 -0.62 11.27 -22.64
C LYS A 390 0.05 11.65 -21.33
N LEU A 391 0.63 10.65 -20.66
CA LEU A 391 1.45 10.80 -19.45
C LEU A 391 2.91 10.48 -19.78
N LYS A 392 3.83 11.29 -19.27
CA LYS A 392 5.25 10.95 -19.16
C LYS A 392 5.77 11.37 -17.81
N THR A 393 6.34 10.44 -17.06
CA THR A 393 6.97 10.68 -15.76
C THR A 393 8.39 10.16 -15.79
N SER A 394 9.34 10.95 -15.28
CA SER A 394 10.74 10.54 -15.09
C SER A 394 11.13 10.76 -13.64
N LEU A 395 11.79 9.78 -13.06
CA LEU A 395 12.33 9.81 -11.70
C LEU A 395 13.79 9.41 -11.76
N VAL A 396 14.67 10.19 -11.12
CA VAL A 396 16.06 9.81 -10.84
C VAL A 396 16.34 10.17 -9.40
N GLY A 397 16.92 9.26 -8.64
CA GLY A 397 17.22 9.49 -7.23
C GLY A 397 18.40 8.68 -6.74
N VAL A 398 19.08 9.24 -5.75
CA VAL A 398 20.16 8.57 -4.99
C VAL A 398 19.89 8.78 -3.51
N GLY A 399 20.32 7.86 -2.68
CA GLY A 399 20.11 8.00 -1.25
C GLY A 399 20.88 7.00 -0.41
N LEU A 400 20.69 7.17 0.89
CA LEU A 400 21.26 6.34 1.95
C LEU A 400 20.14 5.89 2.87
N GLN A 401 20.12 4.60 3.18
CA GLN A 401 19.20 4.01 4.14
C GLN A 401 19.95 3.40 5.29
N HIS A 402 19.50 3.67 6.51
CA HIS A 402 20.00 3.03 7.73
C HIS A 402 18.86 2.39 8.51
N ARG A 403 19.09 1.19 9.04
CA ARG A 403 18.17 0.46 9.95
C ARG A 403 18.78 0.34 11.34
N PHE A 404 18.01 0.55 12.35
CA PHE A 404 18.40 0.41 13.75
C PHE A 404 17.47 -0.49 14.53
#